data_1f376b75a519264ae1b758919090e2b9
#
_entry.id   1f376b75a519264ae1b758919090e2b9
#
_cell.length_a   1.000
_cell.length_b   1.000
_cell.length_c   1.000
_cell.angle_alpha   90.00
_cell.angle_beta   90.00
_cell.angle_gamma   90.00
#
_symmetry.space_group_name_H-M   'P 1'
#
loop_
_entity.id
_entity.type
_entity.pdbx_description
1 polymer ?
#
loop_
_entity_poly.entity_id
_entity_poly.type
_entity_poly.pdbx_seq_one_letter_code
_entity_poly.pdbx_strand_id
1 'polypeptide(L)'
;MAVPQGWARGVIAGVEAAFAGWGLITVFTMIAYLTLRSNSWMNDTTPRDALGLGGDLWAAVIGGTSVVGDVHYRAIPTLMGALLIVLVRILLRTTAGYPRSAALFAVPGFLLTSWLLAGASGIHSHWWTGTIGGVLIPLIGSVWFVASGYSRDHEAPSMQHWISGGLKLGGLSVVVLAAASFVASVIALVAGWSRMAGIQELLGASSAADTSFIVGGQALFAPTVMAWAASWWSGAGFLTATDSLHSPAVVGTGPIPPIPLLGAVPQTAPGMWVIIAPIALGLGLGVVAARSFRREHLLHQTAQGVLASVITASVTALWMWSATMSMGSVRLSVMGPRVGWATLALVLEIALPTLIIALATHPTTLALLGEGAGRVRNEGEALRRRAAERASRVGATASSADEAWAEASDPAEVGDADADADEAGAEDLEAAADADEQDADEVPEDTSETTAEDAADIEAVQAEGDAEDPETKATRREGLN
;
A
#
# COMPACT_ATOMS: atom_id res chain seq x y z
N MET A 1 -31.77 12.38 23.02
CA MET A 1 -31.77 11.13 22.27
C MET A 1 -32.00 9.99 23.25
N ALA A 2 -33.01 9.13 23.02
CA ALA A 2 -33.24 7.98 23.88
C ALA A 2 -32.22 6.88 23.60
N VAL A 3 -31.67 6.26 24.64
CA VAL A 3 -30.75 5.14 24.52
C VAL A 3 -31.48 3.94 23.89
N PRO A 4 -30.93 3.27 22.86
CA PRO A 4 -31.62 2.18 22.17
C PRO A 4 -31.82 0.98 23.11
N GLN A 5 -32.96 0.29 22.96
CA GLN A 5 -33.18 -0.95 23.71
C GLN A 5 -32.04 -1.94 23.46
N GLY A 6 -31.59 -2.65 24.51
CA GLY A 6 -30.49 -3.61 24.40
C GLY A 6 -29.08 -3.03 24.48
N TRP A 7 -28.88 -1.71 24.66
CA TRP A 7 -27.57 -1.07 24.78
C TRP A 7 -26.68 -1.74 25.85
N ALA A 8 -27.25 -2.13 26.99
CA ALA A 8 -26.52 -2.78 28.07
C ALA A 8 -25.85 -4.10 27.61
N ARG A 9 -26.52 -4.88 26.75
CA ARG A 9 -25.95 -6.11 26.18
C ARG A 9 -24.79 -5.79 25.24
N GLY A 10 -24.86 -4.70 24.48
CA GLY A 10 -23.72 -4.23 23.67
C GLY A 10 -22.54 -3.90 24.57
N VAL A 11 -22.76 -3.12 25.65
CA VAL A 11 -21.69 -2.81 26.64
C VAL A 11 -21.10 -4.10 27.21
N ILE A 12 -21.94 -5.03 27.68
CA ILE A 12 -21.47 -6.32 28.24
C ILE A 12 -20.64 -7.10 27.24
N ALA A 13 -21.05 -7.19 25.97
CA ALA A 13 -20.26 -7.86 24.93
C ALA A 13 -18.86 -7.22 24.76
N GLY A 14 -18.77 -5.89 24.84
CA GLY A 14 -17.48 -5.18 24.83
C GLY A 14 -16.61 -5.50 26.05
N VAL A 15 -17.21 -5.47 27.23
CA VAL A 15 -16.55 -5.82 28.52
C VAL A 15 -16.01 -7.26 28.47
N GLU A 16 -16.86 -8.22 28.09
CA GLU A 16 -16.49 -9.65 27.99
C GLU A 16 -15.34 -9.86 27.01
N ALA A 17 -15.36 -9.19 25.86
CA ALA A 17 -14.29 -9.28 24.87
C ALA A 17 -12.95 -8.75 25.42
N ALA A 18 -12.96 -7.61 26.12
CA ALA A 18 -11.77 -7.04 26.73
C ALA A 18 -11.20 -7.93 27.82
N PHE A 19 -12.05 -8.43 28.73
CA PHE A 19 -11.63 -9.38 29.76
C PHE A 19 -11.08 -10.68 29.22
N ALA A 20 -11.74 -11.25 28.21
CA ALA A 20 -11.29 -12.49 27.59
C ALA A 20 -9.92 -12.30 26.90
N GLY A 21 -9.72 -11.19 26.19
CA GLY A 21 -8.45 -10.85 25.54
C GLY A 21 -7.31 -10.64 26.52
N TRP A 22 -7.54 -9.80 27.52
CA TRP A 22 -6.57 -9.57 28.60
C TRP A 22 -6.25 -10.85 29.37
N GLY A 23 -7.26 -11.61 29.73
CA GLY A 23 -7.10 -12.88 30.47
C GLY A 23 -6.29 -13.90 29.68
N LEU A 24 -6.53 -14.04 28.36
CA LEU A 24 -5.74 -14.93 27.52
C LEU A 24 -4.25 -14.54 27.50
N ILE A 25 -3.94 -13.26 27.35
CA ILE A 25 -2.56 -12.76 27.35
C ILE A 25 -1.91 -12.97 28.71
N THR A 26 -2.62 -12.62 29.79
CA THR A 26 -2.12 -12.77 31.16
C THR A 26 -1.85 -14.24 31.49
N VAL A 27 -2.72 -15.16 31.09
CA VAL A 27 -2.51 -16.61 31.25
C VAL A 27 -1.27 -17.04 30.44
N PHE A 28 -1.13 -16.58 29.19
CA PHE A 28 0.04 -16.88 28.37
C PHE A 28 1.35 -16.41 29.03
N THR A 29 1.42 -15.16 29.51
CA THR A 29 2.61 -14.63 30.19
C THR A 29 2.92 -15.36 31.50
N MET A 30 1.87 -15.76 32.25
CA MET A 30 2.03 -16.51 33.48
C MET A 30 2.54 -17.94 33.21
N ILE A 31 2.04 -18.61 32.19
CA ILE A 31 2.54 -19.93 31.78
C ILE A 31 4.00 -19.81 31.31
N ALA A 32 4.32 -18.79 30.51
CA ALA A 32 5.69 -18.52 30.08
C ALA A 32 6.61 -18.33 31.29
N TYR A 33 6.22 -17.53 32.26
CA TYR A 33 6.97 -17.35 33.52
C TYR A 33 7.20 -18.66 34.26
N LEU A 34 6.15 -19.45 34.46
CA LEU A 34 6.24 -20.73 35.20
C LEU A 34 7.15 -21.74 34.48
N THR A 35 7.16 -21.73 33.14
CA THR A 35 7.93 -22.66 32.35
C THR A 35 9.41 -22.23 32.24
N LEU A 36 9.65 -20.91 32.09
CA LEU A 36 10.98 -20.36 31.81
C LEU A 36 11.75 -19.90 33.08
N ARG A 37 11.10 -19.93 34.26
CA ARG A 37 11.68 -19.42 35.52
C ARG A 37 12.96 -20.14 35.95
N SER A 38 13.23 -21.32 35.43
CA SER A 38 14.47 -22.06 35.68
C SER A 38 15.68 -21.56 34.90
N ASN A 39 15.45 -20.69 33.91
CA ASN A 39 16.54 -20.11 33.13
C ASN A 39 17.25 -19.01 33.94
N SER A 40 18.57 -18.96 33.84
CA SER A 40 19.41 -18.04 34.62
C SER A 40 19.05 -16.56 34.41
N TRP A 41 18.58 -16.18 33.26
CA TRP A 41 18.17 -14.80 32.95
C TRP A 41 16.78 -14.42 33.51
N MET A 42 16.04 -15.37 34.12
CA MET A 42 14.73 -15.15 34.75
C MET A 42 14.82 -15.18 36.30
N ASN A 43 16.01 -15.32 36.90
CA ASN A 43 16.17 -15.53 38.34
C ASN A 43 15.58 -14.38 39.21
N ASP A 44 15.62 -13.15 38.73
CA ASP A 44 15.11 -11.99 39.43
C ASP A 44 13.65 -11.63 39.07
N THR A 45 13.03 -12.39 38.20
CA THR A 45 11.64 -12.14 37.75
C THR A 45 10.63 -12.71 38.73
N THR A 46 9.67 -11.89 39.14
CA THR A 46 8.58 -12.28 40.04
C THR A 46 7.28 -12.57 39.31
N PRO A 47 6.31 -13.29 39.95
CA PRO A 47 4.96 -13.45 39.38
C PRO A 47 4.27 -12.11 39.08
N ARG A 48 4.59 -11.05 39.82
CA ARG A 48 4.05 -9.71 39.62
C ARG A 48 4.60 -9.10 38.32
N ASP A 49 5.85 -9.34 38.01
CA ASP A 49 6.47 -8.87 36.75
C ASP A 49 5.84 -9.60 35.54
N ALA A 50 5.56 -10.89 35.67
CA ALA A 50 4.82 -11.65 34.64
C ALA A 50 3.41 -11.12 34.40
N LEU A 51 2.69 -10.76 35.48
CA LEU A 51 1.37 -10.12 35.39
C LEU A 51 1.50 -8.74 34.74
N GLY A 52 2.50 -7.96 35.14
CA GLY A 52 2.78 -6.64 34.56
C GLY A 52 3.11 -6.70 33.07
N LEU A 53 3.93 -7.66 32.66
CA LEU A 53 4.19 -7.92 31.25
C LEU A 53 2.90 -8.27 30.49
N GLY A 54 2.00 -9.04 31.11
CA GLY A 54 0.67 -9.33 30.55
C GLY A 54 -0.14 -8.06 30.33
N GLY A 55 -0.12 -7.12 31.27
CA GLY A 55 -0.77 -5.82 31.13
C GLY A 55 -0.15 -4.94 30.07
N ASP A 56 1.18 -4.91 29.96
CA ASP A 56 1.90 -4.15 28.92
C ASP A 56 1.66 -4.74 27.53
N LEU A 57 1.64 -6.07 27.39
CA LEU A 57 1.26 -6.73 26.13
C LEU A 57 -0.20 -6.48 25.76
N TRP A 58 -1.12 -6.44 26.75
CA TRP A 58 -2.50 -6.04 26.50
C TRP A 58 -2.59 -4.60 25.97
N ALA A 59 -1.89 -3.67 26.60
CA ALA A 59 -1.79 -2.30 26.11
C ALA A 59 -1.25 -2.25 24.67
N ALA A 60 -0.23 -3.05 24.33
CA ALA A 60 0.31 -3.16 22.99
C ALA A 60 -0.71 -3.69 22.00
N VAL A 61 -1.55 -4.69 22.34
CA VAL A 61 -2.63 -5.22 21.48
C VAL A 61 -3.63 -4.15 21.08
N ILE A 62 -3.98 -3.26 21.99
CA ILE A 62 -4.87 -2.13 21.71
C ILE A 62 -4.13 -0.91 21.11
N GLY A 63 -2.87 -1.08 20.70
CA GLY A 63 -2.07 -0.07 20.03
C GLY A 63 -1.35 0.91 20.96
N GLY A 64 -1.24 0.58 22.23
CA GLY A 64 -0.52 1.36 23.24
C GLY A 64 1.00 1.31 23.04
N THR A 65 1.67 2.22 23.73
CA THR A 65 3.13 2.29 23.81
C THR A 65 3.58 1.98 25.22
N SER A 66 4.66 1.21 25.34
CA SER A 66 5.35 0.97 26.62
C SER A 66 6.61 1.81 26.66
N VAL A 67 6.94 2.33 27.84
CA VAL A 67 8.13 3.18 28.07
C VAL A 67 9.04 2.47 29.06
N VAL A 68 10.26 2.17 28.63
CA VAL A 68 11.29 1.57 29.50
C VAL A 68 12.50 2.50 29.47
N GLY A 69 12.76 3.16 30.58
CA GLY A 69 13.69 4.28 30.61
C GLY A 69 13.20 5.43 29.74
N ASP A 70 14.05 5.92 28.84
CA ASP A 70 13.70 6.97 27.86
C ASP A 70 13.25 6.43 26.49
N VAL A 71 13.06 5.10 26.37
CA VAL A 71 12.77 4.45 25.09
C VAL A 71 11.30 4.08 25.00
N HIS A 72 10.68 4.50 23.91
CA HIS A 72 9.30 4.16 23.57
C HIS A 72 9.24 2.92 22.70
N TYR A 73 8.57 1.88 23.20
CA TYR A 73 8.32 0.64 22.47
C TYR A 73 6.88 0.59 21.99
N ARG A 74 6.70 0.34 20.71
CA ARG A 74 5.39 0.11 20.09
C ARG A 74 5.50 -1.06 19.13
N ALA A 75 4.83 -2.16 19.44
CA ALA A 75 4.71 -3.30 18.55
C ALA A 75 3.33 -3.92 18.76
N ILE A 76 2.45 -3.82 17.77
CA ILE A 76 1.06 -4.30 17.88
C ILE A 76 1.01 -5.77 17.47
N PRO A 77 0.62 -6.70 18.36
CA PRO A 77 0.36 -8.10 18.02
C PRO A 77 -0.94 -8.21 17.19
N THR A 78 -0.85 -7.93 15.90
CA THR A 78 -1.99 -7.71 15.01
C THR A 78 -2.92 -8.92 14.89
N LEU A 79 -2.41 -10.15 15.05
CA LEU A 79 -3.23 -11.36 15.08
C LEU A 79 -4.21 -11.34 16.24
N MET A 80 -3.73 -10.91 17.42
CA MET A 80 -4.60 -10.83 18.59
C MET A 80 -5.70 -9.79 18.40
N GLY A 81 -5.38 -8.62 17.80
CA GLY A 81 -6.37 -7.63 17.42
C GLY A 81 -7.43 -8.18 16.45
N ALA A 82 -7.00 -8.95 15.43
CA ALA A 82 -7.92 -9.62 14.50
C ALA A 82 -8.83 -10.65 15.21
N LEU A 83 -8.29 -11.44 16.12
CA LEU A 83 -9.05 -12.40 16.91
C LEU A 83 -10.08 -11.70 17.83
N LEU A 84 -9.72 -10.56 18.41
CA LEU A 84 -10.63 -9.75 19.22
C LEU A 84 -11.78 -9.16 18.39
N ILE A 85 -11.52 -8.73 17.15
CA ILE A 85 -12.59 -8.29 16.22
C ILE A 85 -13.60 -9.41 16.00
N VAL A 86 -13.11 -10.64 15.75
CA VAL A 86 -13.97 -11.83 15.59
C VAL A 86 -14.72 -12.14 16.88
N LEU A 87 -14.06 -12.07 18.03
CA LEU A 87 -14.66 -12.32 19.33
C LEU A 87 -15.79 -11.33 19.64
N VAL A 88 -15.55 -10.02 19.47
CA VAL A 88 -16.59 -8.98 19.60
C VAL A 88 -17.79 -9.30 18.71
N ARG A 89 -17.55 -9.64 17.43
CA ARG A 89 -18.63 -10.02 16.51
C ARG A 89 -19.42 -11.24 16.99
N ILE A 90 -18.76 -12.23 17.58
CA ILE A 90 -19.42 -13.43 18.13
C ILE A 90 -20.26 -13.09 19.34
N LEU A 91 -19.73 -12.31 20.29
CA LEU A 91 -20.42 -11.91 21.51
C LEU A 91 -21.62 -11.02 21.22
N LEU A 92 -21.55 -10.17 20.21
CA LEU A 92 -22.66 -9.34 19.75
C LEU A 92 -23.86 -10.13 19.22
N ARG A 93 -23.73 -11.44 18.96
CA ARG A 93 -24.90 -12.27 18.61
C ARG A 93 -25.95 -12.28 19.73
N THR A 94 -25.57 -12.02 20.96
CA THR A 94 -26.48 -11.85 22.08
C THR A 94 -27.40 -10.63 21.95
N THR A 95 -27.04 -9.68 21.06
CA THR A 95 -27.82 -8.48 20.75
C THR A 95 -28.73 -8.64 19.52
N ALA A 96 -28.81 -9.83 18.93
CA ALA A 96 -29.46 -10.06 17.62
C ALA A 96 -30.98 -9.72 17.61
N GLY A 97 -31.65 -9.71 18.78
CA GLY A 97 -33.07 -9.33 18.91
C GLY A 97 -33.31 -7.83 19.16
N TYR A 98 -32.28 -7.00 19.16
CA TYR A 98 -32.36 -5.58 19.51
C TYR A 98 -31.99 -4.69 18.29
N PRO A 99 -32.31 -3.37 18.36
CA PRO A 99 -31.90 -2.43 17.33
C PRO A 99 -30.38 -2.51 17.07
N ARG A 100 -29.99 -2.46 15.82
CA ARG A 100 -28.57 -2.59 15.40
C ARG A 100 -27.65 -1.55 16.06
N SER A 101 -28.18 -0.38 16.41
CA SER A 101 -27.46 0.63 17.19
C SER A 101 -27.00 0.16 18.56
N ALA A 102 -27.65 -0.88 19.14
CA ALA A 102 -27.20 -1.46 20.39
C ALA A 102 -25.82 -2.11 20.32
N ALA A 103 -25.42 -2.66 19.15
CA ALA A 103 -24.12 -3.25 18.94
C ALA A 103 -22.97 -2.22 19.06
N LEU A 104 -23.19 -0.95 18.71
CA LEU A 104 -22.18 0.10 18.80
C LEU A 104 -21.79 0.41 20.25
N PHE A 105 -22.63 0.04 21.22
CA PHE A 105 -22.32 0.21 22.65
C PHE A 105 -21.22 -0.77 23.15
N ALA A 106 -20.80 -1.73 22.32
CA ALA A 106 -19.61 -2.53 22.62
C ALA A 106 -18.34 -1.65 22.65
N VAL A 107 -18.30 -0.53 21.91
CA VAL A 107 -17.14 0.35 21.84
C VAL A 107 -16.82 0.96 23.22
N PRO A 108 -17.71 1.70 23.90
CA PRO A 108 -17.41 2.23 25.23
C PRO A 108 -17.17 1.11 26.26
N GLY A 109 -17.88 -0.03 26.19
CA GLY A 109 -17.66 -1.17 27.08
C GLY A 109 -16.25 -1.73 26.96
N PHE A 110 -15.80 -2.01 25.75
CA PHE A 110 -14.45 -2.52 25.48
C PHE A 110 -13.38 -1.50 25.87
N LEU A 111 -13.53 -0.23 25.46
CA LEU A 111 -12.53 0.82 25.69
C LEU A 111 -12.29 1.07 27.18
N LEU A 112 -13.38 1.30 27.95
CA LEU A 112 -13.26 1.57 29.38
C LEU A 112 -12.65 0.38 30.13
N THR A 113 -13.10 -0.84 29.80
CA THR A 113 -12.53 -2.05 30.41
C THR A 113 -11.06 -2.23 30.05
N SER A 114 -10.69 -1.99 28.78
CA SER A 114 -9.29 -2.07 28.34
C SER A 114 -8.40 -1.08 29.06
N TRP A 115 -8.87 0.16 29.27
CA TRP A 115 -8.14 1.16 30.03
C TRP A 115 -7.94 0.76 31.51
N LEU A 116 -9.01 0.25 32.12
CA LEU A 116 -8.94 -0.23 33.51
C LEU A 116 -7.94 -1.39 33.65
N LEU A 117 -7.97 -2.35 32.73
CA LEU A 117 -7.09 -3.52 32.77
C LEU A 117 -5.64 -3.14 32.49
N ALA A 118 -5.37 -2.28 31.50
CA ALA A 118 -4.03 -1.79 31.21
C ALA A 118 -3.47 -0.97 32.38
N GLY A 119 -4.28 -0.08 32.98
CA GLY A 119 -3.86 0.74 34.11
C GLY A 119 -3.67 -0.03 35.43
N ALA A 120 -4.42 -1.12 35.64
CA ALA A 120 -4.32 -1.94 36.83
C ALA A 120 -3.18 -2.97 36.79
N SER A 121 -2.81 -3.47 35.62
CA SER A 121 -1.84 -4.56 35.46
C SER A 121 -0.55 -4.14 34.77
N GLY A 122 -0.54 -3.14 33.86
CA GLY A 122 0.68 -2.69 33.16
C GLY A 122 1.67 -1.99 34.09
N ILE A 123 2.95 -2.19 33.84
CA ILE A 123 4.06 -1.58 34.59
C ILE A 123 4.69 -0.44 33.78
N HIS A 124 4.84 -0.63 32.47
CA HIS A 124 5.54 0.30 31.58
C HIS A 124 4.61 0.99 30.58
N SER A 125 3.34 0.57 30.50
CA SER A 125 2.38 1.13 29.57
C SER A 125 1.51 2.20 30.19
N HIS A 126 1.24 3.26 29.41
CA HIS A 126 0.26 4.25 29.81
C HIS A 126 -1.13 3.81 29.29
N TRP A 127 -2.12 3.70 30.18
CA TRP A 127 -3.47 3.20 29.92
C TRP A 127 -4.19 3.91 28.74
N TRP A 128 -3.92 5.19 28.52
CA TRP A 128 -4.55 6.01 27.49
C TRP A 128 -3.94 5.86 26.09
N THR A 129 -2.70 5.35 25.97
CA THR A 129 -2.00 5.26 24.68
C THR A 129 -2.66 4.26 23.71
N GLY A 130 -3.38 3.26 24.24
CA GLY A 130 -4.12 2.26 23.48
C GLY A 130 -5.53 2.69 23.01
N THR A 131 -5.90 3.98 23.13
CA THR A 131 -7.27 4.46 22.81
C THR A 131 -7.70 4.13 21.38
N ILE A 132 -6.79 4.27 20.40
CA ILE A 132 -7.12 4.06 19.00
C ILE A 132 -7.56 2.61 18.76
N GLY A 133 -6.78 1.63 19.18
CA GLY A 133 -7.16 0.21 19.04
C GLY A 133 -8.34 -0.16 19.94
N GLY A 134 -8.41 0.42 21.15
CA GLY A 134 -9.53 0.26 22.06
C GLY A 134 -10.88 0.71 21.48
N VAL A 135 -10.87 1.64 20.52
CA VAL A 135 -12.05 2.06 19.73
C VAL A 135 -12.20 1.22 18.47
N LEU A 136 -11.13 1.05 17.68
CA LEU A 136 -11.21 0.44 16.35
C LEU A 136 -11.56 -1.05 16.41
N ILE A 137 -11.01 -1.81 17.35
CA ILE A 137 -11.28 -3.25 17.48
C ILE A 137 -12.78 -3.51 17.66
N PRO A 138 -13.45 -2.96 18.70
CA PRO A 138 -14.87 -3.20 18.89
C PRO A 138 -15.74 -2.51 17.83
N LEU A 139 -15.32 -1.39 17.26
CA LEU A 139 -16.03 -0.70 16.18
C LEU A 139 -16.08 -1.58 14.91
N ILE A 140 -14.95 -2.11 14.48
CA ILE A 140 -14.87 -2.99 13.30
C ILE A 140 -15.71 -4.25 13.53
N GLY A 141 -15.62 -4.88 14.71
CA GLY A 141 -16.45 -6.03 15.10
C GLY A 141 -17.94 -5.73 15.07
N SER A 142 -18.35 -4.56 15.59
CA SER A 142 -19.74 -4.09 15.59
C SER A 142 -20.26 -3.79 14.20
N VAL A 143 -19.49 -3.07 13.39
CA VAL A 143 -19.85 -2.78 11.99
C VAL A 143 -19.96 -4.07 11.17
N TRP A 144 -19.03 -5.00 11.36
CA TRP A 144 -19.11 -6.30 10.70
C TRP A 144 -20.33 -7.09 11.12
N PHE A 145 -20.67 -7.10 12.42
CA PHE A 145 -21.90 -7.74 12.93
C PHE A 145 -23.14 -7.12 12.28
N VAL A 146 -23.26 -5.79 12.27
CA VAL A 146 -24.38 -5.05 11.68
C VAL A 146 -24.48 -5.33 10.18
N ALA A 147 -23.37 -5.25 9.45
CA ALA A 147 -23.34 -5.49 7.99
C ALA A 147 -23.74 -6.93 7.63
N SER A 148 -23.31 -7.93 8.41
CA SER A 148 -23.65 -9.33 8.17
C SER A 148 -25.13 -9.65 8.41
N GLY A 149 -25.82 -8.94 9.30
CA GLY A 149 -27.25 -9.05 9.50
C GLY A 149 -28.08 -8.33 8.42
N TYR A 150 -27.55 -7.25 7.87
CA TYR A 150 -28.23 -6.42 6.86
C TYR A 150 -28.43 -7.17 5.52
N SER A 151 -27.52 -8.05 5.18
CA SER A 151 -27.56 -8.79 3.91
C SER A 151 -28.62 -9.88 3.84
N ARG A 152 -29.31 -10.22 4.97
CA ARG A 152 -30.26 -11.35 5.03
C ARG A 152 -31.73 -10.96 4.97
N ASP A 153 -32.12 -9.75 5.37
CA ASP A 153 -33.53 -9.48 5.72
C ASP A 153 -34.24 -8.39 4.91
N HIS A 154 -33.62 -7.75 3.92
CA HIS A 154 -34.28 -6.66 3.21
C HIS A 154 -33.99 -6.67 1.72
N GLU A 155 -35.05 -6.67 0.92
CA GLU A 155 -35.05 -6.09 -0.41
C GLU A 155 -34.71 -4.59 -0.27
N ALA A 156 -33.44 -4.26 -0.44
CA ALA A 156 -32.96 -2.90 -0.27
C ALA A 156 -33.46 -2.01 -1.42
N PRO A 157 -33.88 -0.74 -1.12
CA PRO A 157 -34.18 0.24 -2.16
C PRO A 157 -33.02 0.34 -3.16
N SER A 158 -33.30 0.72 -4.40
CA SER A 158 -32.34 0.72 -5.51
C SER A 158 -31.00 1.41 -5.22
N MET A 159 -31.00 2.42 -4.34
CA MET A 159 -29.82 3.15 -3.90
C MET A 159 -28.90 2.35 -2.96
N GLN A 160 -29.39 1.30 -2.31
CA GLN A 160 -28.60 0.43 -1.43
C GLN A 160 -27.89 -0.69 -2.18
N HIS A 161 -28.30 -0.99 -3.41
CA HIS A 161 -27.71 -2.07 -4.22
C HIS A 161 -26.25 -1.77 -4.58
N TRP A 162 -25.94 -0.53 -4.97
CA TRP A 162 -24.57 -0.13 -5.29
C TRP A 162 -23.65 -0.12 -4.08
N ILE A 163 -24.18 0.26 -2.88
CA ILE A 163 -23.41 0.21 -1.62
C ILE A 163 -23.05 -1.24 -1.28
N SER A 164 -24.00 -2.16 -1.36
CA SER A 164 -23.74 -3.58 -1.07
C SER A 164 -22.77 -4.20 -2.08
N GLY A 165 -22.83 -3.79 -3.34
CA GLY A 165 -21.89 -4.18 -4.39
C GLY A 165 -20.47 -3.68 -4.10
N GLY A 166 -20.33 -2.40 -3.77
CA GLY A 166 -19.05 -1.79 -3.41
C GLY A 166 -18.42 -2.42 -2.14
N LEU A 167 -19.22 -2.69 -1.11
CA LEU A 167 -18.76 -3.39 0.09
C LEU A 167 -18.26 -4.81 -0.21
N LYS A 168 -18.98 -5.57 -1.05
CA LYS A 168 -18.59 -6.92 -1.45
C LYS A 168 -17.29 -6.91 -2.26
N LEU A 169 -17.20 -6.01 -3.24
CA LEU A 169 -16.00 -5.90 -4.09
C LEU A 169 -14.80 -5.43 -3.29
N GLY A 170 -14.94 -4.39 -2.46
CA GLY A 170 -13.87 -3.89 -1.58
C GLY A 170 -13.44 -4.95 -0.56
N GLY A 171 -14.39 -5.65 0.07
CA GLY A 171 -14.09 -6.77 0.95
C GLY A 171 -13.36 -7.91 0.25
N LEU A 172 -13.78 -8.26 -0.97
CA LEU A 172 -13.09 -9.27 -1.80
C LEU A 172 -11.66 -8.83 -2.13
N SER A 173 -11.45 -7.56 -2.50
CA SER A 173 -10.13 -7.01 -2.79
C SER A 173 -9.19 -7.12 -1.57
N VAL A 174 -9.69 -6.79 -0.38
CA VAL A 174 -8.93 -6.93 0.88
C VAL A 174 -8.60 -8.40 1.17
N VAL A 175 -9.55 -9.31 0.99
CA VAL A 175 -9.31 -10.75 1.20
C VAL A 175 -8.28 -11.30 0.22
N VAL A 176 -8.37 -10.94 -1.06
CA VAL A 176 -7.41 -11.37 -2.09
C VAL A 176 -6.01 -10.81 -1.80
N LEU A 177 -5.93 -9.52 -1.43
CA LEU A 177 -4.67 -8.90 -1.01
C LEU A 177 -4.07 -9.63 0.21
N ALA A 178 -4.88 -9.90 1.23
CA ALA A 178 -4.43 -10.60 2.43
C ALA A 178 -3.96 -12.03 2.11
N ALA A 179 -4.70 -12.76 1.26
CA ALA A 179 -4.33 -14.12 0.85
C ALA A 179 -3.01 -14.14 0.06
N ALA A 180 -2.83 -13.22 -0.88
CA ALA A 180 -1.59 -13.10 -1.64
C ALA A 180 -0.40 -12.70 -0.75
N SER A 181 -0.62 -11.77 0.19
CA SER A 181 0.39 -11.37 1.18
C SER A 181 0.74 -12.51 2.13
N PHE A 182 -0.21 -13.35 2.50
CA PHE A 182 0.04 -14.56 3.26
C PHE A 182 0.96 -15.53 2.50
N VAL A 183 0.66 -15.79 1.23
CA VAL A 183 1.50 -16.63 0.37
C VAL A 183 2.92 -16.06 0.26
N ALA A 184 3.05 -14.75 0.00
CA ALA A 184 4.35 -14.08 -0.06
C ALA A 184 5.11 -14.19 1.27
N SER A 185 4.42 -14.07 2.41
CA SER A 185 5.01 -14.25 3.73
C SER A 185 5.51 -15.67 3.97
N VAL A 186 4.73 -16.69 3.56
CA VAL A 186 5.14 -18.10 3.66
C VAL A 186 6.39 -18.34 2.82
N ILE A 187 6.45 -17.82 1.61
CA ILE A 187 7.63 -17.92 0.75
C ILE A 187 8.85 -17.29 1.43
N ALA A 188 8.70 -16.09 2.02
CA ALA A 188 9.78 -15.40 2.73
C ALA A 188 10.25 -16.19 3.97
N LEU A 189 9.32 -16.75 4.76
CA LEU A 189 9.64 -17.59 5.93
C LEU A 189 10.39 -18.84 5.53
N VAL A 190 9.96 -19.53 4.48
CA VAL A 190 10.65 -20.72 3.96
C VAL A 190 12.05 -20.38 3.45
N ALA A 191 12.18 -19.30 2.67
CA ALA A 191 13.47 -18.83 2.15
C ALA A 191 14.43 -18.36 3.25
N GLY A 192 13.89 -17.85 4.37
CA GLY A 192 14.65 -17.36 5.52
C GLY A 192 14.88 -18.38 6.62
N TRP A 193 14.38 -19.62 6.49
CA TRP A 193 14.33 -20.60 7.56
C TRP A 193 15.66 -20.85 8.27
N SER A 194 16.74 -21.06 7.54
CA SER A 194 18.07 -21.31 8.11
C SER A 194 18.59 -20.12 8.93
N ARG A 195 18.31 -18.89 8.48
CA ARG A 195 18.70 -17.66 9.23
C ARG A 195 17.87 -17.50 10.50
N MET A 196 16.57 -17.79 10.40
CA MET A 196 15.66 -17.76 11.56
C MET A 196 16.12 -18.78 12.62
N ALA A 197 16.46 -20.01 12.22
CA ALA A 197 16.98 -21.05 13.11
C ALA A 197 18.29 -20.63 13.76
N GLY A 198 19.24 -20.05 13.01
CA GLY A 198 20.50 -19.54 13.56
C GLY A 198 20.30 -18.40 14.56
N ILE A 199 19.38 -17.47 14.33
CA ILE A 199 19.05 -16.42 15.30
C ILE A 199 18.43 -17.05 16.57
N GLN A 200 17.57 -18.05 16.43
CA GLN A 200 16.96 -18.74 17.55
C GLN A 200 17.99 -19.47 18.42
N GLU A 201 18.99 -20.10 17.82
CA GLU A 201 20.12 -20.72 18.53
C GLU A 201 20.92 -19.66 19.32
N LEU A 202 21.17 -18.49 18.73
CA LEU A 202 21.85 -17.36 19.43
C LEU A 202 21.07 -16.85 20.64
N LEU A 203 19.74 -16.99 20.66
CA LEU A 203 18.90 -16.62 21.81
C LEU A 203 18.95 -17.67 22.94
N GLY A 204 19.68 -18.77 22.77
CA GLY A 204 19.82 -19.82 23.78
C GLY A 204 18.54 -20.65 24.00
N ALA A 205 17.63 -20.69 23.01
CA ALA A 205 16.42 -21.51 23.05
C ALA A 205 16.79 -23.00 22.94
N SER A 206 17.15 -23.62 24.07
CA SER A 206 17.67 -24.98 24.15
C SER A 206 16.57 -26.03 24.34
N SER A 207 15.39 -25.63 24.82
CA SER A 207 14.27 -26.53 25.09
C SER A 207 13.13 -26.36 24.05
N ALA A 208 12.32 -27.41 23.89
CA ALA A 208 11.10 -27.33 23.09
C ALA A 208 10.12 -26.30 23.63
N ALA A 209 10.11 -26.05 24.95
CA ALA A 209 9.29 -25.04 25.58
C ALA A 209 9.76 -23.62 25.19
N ASP A 210 11.07 -23.32 25.29
CA ASP A 210 11.65 -22.04 24.87
C ASP A 210 11.29 -21.75 23.41
N THR A 211 11.53 -22.72 22.54
CA THR A 211 11.16 -22.64 21.12
C THR A 211 9.68 -22.34 20.91
N SER A 212 8.80 -23.03 21.64
CA SER A 212 7.35 -22.86 21.51
C SER A 212 6.89 -21.46 21.92
N PHE A 213 7.45 -20.89 22.99
CA PHE A 213 7.11 -19.53 23.42
C PHE A 213 7.64 -18.47 22.46
N ILE A 214 8.86 -18.61 21.94
CA ILE A 214 9.41 -17.69 20.94
C ILE A 214 8.56 -17.74 19.66
N VAL A 215 8.28 -18.92 19.13
CA VAL A 215 7.46 -19.09 17.91
C VAL A 215 6.03 -18.62 18.15
N GLY A 216 5.41 -18.97 19.28
CA GLY A 216 4.05 -18.54 19.64
C GLY A 216 3.94 -17.03 19.78
N GLY A 217 4.92 -16.38 20.43
CA GLY A 217 4.99 -14.93 20.54
C GLY A 217 5.12 -14.24 19.17
N GLN A 218 5.96 -14.80 18.29
CA GLN A 218 6.13 -14.27 16.93
C GLN A 218 4.91 -14.50 16.04
N ALA A 219 4.18 -15.61 16.23
CA ALA A 219 2.95 -15.89 15.48
C ALA A 219 1.86 -14.83 15.72
N LEU A 220 1.86 -14.14 16.87
CA LEU A 220 0.95 -13.02 17.12
C LEU A 220 1.17 -11.85 16.15
N PHE A 221 2.32 -11.77 15.50
CA PHE A 221 2.65 -10.77 14.50
C PHE A 221 2.44 -11.26 13.06
N ALA A 222 1.80 -12.40 12.82
CA ALA A 222 1.59 -12.92 11.48
C ALA A 222 0.94 -11.92 10.51
N PRO A 223 -0.15 -11.20 10.85
CA PRO A 223 -0.70 -10.19 9.95
C PRO A 223 0.24 -8.98 9.74
N THR A 224 1.14 -8.69 10.68
CA THR A 224 2.20 -7.68 10.52
C THR A 224 3.20 -8.11 9.45
N VAL A 225 3.65 -9.37 9.49
CA VAL A 225 4.55 -9.94 8.45
C VAL A 225 3.88 -9.90 7.08
N MET A 226 2.59 -10.23 7.02
CA MET A 226 1.80 -10.12 5.77
C MET A 226 1.76 -8.68 5.26
N ALA A 227 1.61 -7.68 6.13
CA ALA A 227 1.64 -6.26 5.74
C ALA A 227 3.02 -5.84 5.22
N TRP A 228 4.10 -6.32 5.85
CA TRP A 228 5.48 -6.08 5.38
C TRP A 228 5.70 -6.73 4.01
N ALA A 229 5.25 -7.97 3.82
CA ALA A 229 5.30 -8.65 2.52
C ALA A 229 4.47 -7.90 1.47
N ALA A 230 3.26 -7.43 1.81
CA ALA A 230 2.43 -6.61 0.92
C ALA A 230 3.13 -5.32 0.49
N SER A 231 3.75 -4.61 1.44
CA SER A 231 4.52 -3.41 1.17
C SER A 231 5.76 -3.69 0.30
N TRP A 232 6.41 -4.85 0.49
CA TRP A 232 7.58 -5.22 -0.28
C TRP A 232 7.22 -5.52 -1.75
N TRP A 233 6.26 -6.40 -1.99
CA TRP A 233 5.92 -6.82 -3.36
C TRP A 233 5.17 -5.75 -4.16
N SER A 234 4.60 -4.72 -3.50
CA SER A 234 4.10 -3.51 -4.17
C SER A 234 5.22 -2.53 -4.59
N GLY A 235 6.49 -2.86 -4.33
CA GLY A 235 7.61 -1.97 -4.64
C GLY A 235 7.83 -0.83 -3.62
N ALA A 236 6.87 -0.54 -2.75
CA ALA A 236 7.02 0.51 -1.74
C ALA A 236 8.08 0.17 -0.69
N GLY A 237 8.26 -1.13 -0.38
CA GLY A 237 9.21 -1.61 0.59
C GLY A 237 8.82 -1.33 2.04
N PHE A 238 9.65 -1.85 2.96
CA PHE A 238 9.51 -1.63 4.41
C PHE A 238 10.87 -1.32 5.03
N LEU A 239 10.86 -0.68 6.18
CA LEU A 239 12.03 -0.31 6.95
C LEU A 239 12.30 -1.35 8.03
N THR A 240 13.53 -1.82 8.16
CA THR A 240 14.02 -2.58 9.32
C THR A 240 14.75 -1.70 10.33
N ALA A 241 15.11 -0.51 9.90
CA ALA A 241 15.65 0.60 10.70
C ALA A 241 15.36 1.90 9.91
N THR A 242 15.49 3.06 10.54
CA THR A 242 15.24 4.36 9.90
C THR A 242 16.05 4.58 8.61
N ASP A 243 17.23 3.99 8.52
CA ASP A 243 18.20 4.06 7.45
C ASP A 243 18.25 2.80 6.58
N SER A 244 17.41 1.81 6.81
CA SER A 244 17.47 0.49 6.15
C SER A 244 16.16 0.12 5.49
N LEU A 245 16.04 0.43 4.18
CA LEU A 245 14.89 0.11 3.34
C LEU A 245 15.09 -1.22 2.62
N HIS A 246 14.10 -2.11 2.72
CA HIS A 246 14.02 -3.36 1.96
C HIS A 246 12.86 -3.26 0.95
N SER A 247 13.17 -3.34 -0.33
CA SER A 247 12.21 -3.37 -1.44
C SER A 247 12.68 -4.34 -2.52
N PRO A 248 11.88 -4.66 -3.55
CA PRO A 248 12.35 -5.47 -4.67
C PRO A 248 13.54 -4.88 -5.42
N ALA A 249 13.76 -3.56 -5.35
CA ALA A 249 14.87 -2.87 -6.01
C ALA A 249 16.10 -2.70 -5.11
N VAL A 250 15.92 -2.71 -3.78
CA VAL A 250 16.98 -2.36 -2.81
C VAL A 250 16.95 -3.32 -1.63
N VAL A 251 18.13 -3.79 -1.24
CA VAL A 251 18.33 -4.52 0.01
C VAL A 251 18.93 -3.55 1.04
N GLY A 252 18.23 -3.36 2.15
CA GLY A 252 18.70 -2.52 3.24
C GLY A 252 19.99 -3.07 3.86
N THR A 253 20.86 -2.19 4.25
CA THR A 253 22.15 -2.50 4.87
C THR A 253 22.12 -2.20 6.37
N GLY A 254 22.99 -2.87 7.13
CA GLY A 254 23.16 -2.63 8.54
C GLY A 254 22.58 -3.72 9.45
N PRO A 255 22.90 -3.66 10.77
CA PRO A 255 22.50 -4.67 11.73
C PRO A 255 20.97 -4.67 11.93
N ILE A 256 20.40 -5.86 11.89
CA ILE A 256 18.98 -6.13 12.14
C ILE A 256 18.86 -6.67 13.57
N PRO A 257 17.83 -6.30 14.36
CA PRO A 257 17.60 -6.89 15.67
C PRO A 257 17.58 -8.42 15.63
N PRO A 258 18.12 -9.11 16.63
CA PRO A 258 18.18 -10.58 16.65
C PRO A 258 16.80 -11.19 17.00
N ILE A 259 15.79 -10.87 16.20
CA ILE A 259 14.45 -11.45 16.28
C ILE A 259 14.36 -12.52 15.19
N PRO A 260 14.12 -13.81 15.52
CA PRO A 260 14.11 -14.90 14.53
C PRO A 260 13.26 -14.59 13.31
N LEU A 261 12.09 -14.01 13.48
CA LEU A 261 11.19 -13.62 12.40
C LEU A 261 11.83 -12.68 11.37
N LEU A 262 12.76 -11.81 11.80
CA LEU A 262 13.49 -10.90 10.90
C LEU A 262 14.53 -11.63 10.03
N GLY A 263 14.86 -12.89 10.34
CA GLY A 263 15.63 -13.77 9.46
C GLY A 263 14.93 -14.06 8.13
N ALA A 264 13.59 -13.84 8.05
CA ALA A 264 12.83 -13.96 6.82
C ALA A 264 12.95 -12.74 5.88
N VAL A 265 13.58 -11.64 6.32
CA VAL A 265 13.79 -10.44 5.49
C VAL A 265 14.56 -10.82 4.22
N PRO A 266 14.08 -10.41 3.02
CA PRO A 266 14.76 -10.71 1.75
C PRO A 266 16.19 -10.17 1.71
N GLN A 267 17.14 -11.01 1.32
CA GLN A 267 18.56 -10.68 1.18
C GLN A 267 18.97 -10.38 -0.27
N THR A 268 18.03 -10.45 -1.18
CA THR A 268 18.24 -10.18 -2.61
C THR A 268 17.22 -9.18 -3.12
N ALA A 269 17.60 -8.38 -4.07
CA ALA A 269 16.71 -7.47 -4.79
C ALA A 269 16.41 -8.07 -6.18
N PRO A 270 15.29 -8.77 -6.36
CA PRO A 270 14.95 -9.42 -7.63
C PRO A 270 14.62 -8.41 -8.74
N GLY A 271 14.34 -7.16 -8.39
CA GLY A 271 13.96 -6.11 -9.33
C GLY A 271 12.46 -5.79 -9.29
N MET A 272 12.08 -4.66 -9.87
CA MET A 272 10.72 -4.12 -9.81
C MET A 272 9.68 -4.93 -10.60
N TRP A 273 10.08 -5.95 -11.38
CA TRP A 273 9.12 -6.81 -12.09
C TRP A 273 8.13 -7.53 -11.15
N VAL A 274 8.45 -7.63 -9.86
CA VAL A 274 7.59 -8.23 -8.83
C VAL A 274 6.23 -7.51 -8.73
N ILE A 275 6.16 -6.21 -9.06
CA ILE A 275 4.90 -5.43 -9.05
C ILE A 275 3.87 -5.93 -10.07
N ILE A 276 4.28 -6.74 -11.05
CA ILE A 276 3.35 -7.37 -11.99
C ILE A 276 2.30 -8.23 -11.24
N ALA A 277 2.69 -8.83 -10.11
CA ALA A 277 1.80 -9.70 -9.35
C ALA A 277 0.58 -8.94 -8.77
N PRO A 278 0.73 -7.83 -8.01
CA PRO A 278 -0.43 -7.07 -7.53
C PRO A 278 -1.26 -6.47 -8.67
N ILE A 279 -0.63 -6.04 -9.78
CA ILE A 279 -1.36 -5.54 -10.96
C ILE A 279 -2.22 -6.68 -11.56
N ALA A 280 -1.67 -7.88 -11.71
CA ALA A 280 -2.41 -9.04 -12.22
C ALA A 280 -3.60 -9.41 -11.31
N LEU A 281 -3.45 -9.28 -9.98
CA LEU A 281 -4.57 -9.45 -9.05
C LEU A 281 -5.65 -8.39 -9.27
N GLY A 282 -5.26 -7.13 -9.45
CA GLY A 282 -6.18 -6.04 -9.73
C GLY A 282 -6.97 -6.27 -11.04
N LEU A 283 -6.27 -6.70 -12.10
CA LEU A 283 -6.91 -7.07 -13.37
C LEU A 283 -7.90 -8.24 -13.18
N GLY A 284 -7.51 -9.28 -12.45
CA GLY A 284 -8.37 -10.42 -12.13
C GLY A 284 -9.63 -10.01 -11.36
N LEU A 285 -9.49 -9.16 -10.35
CA LEU A 285 -10.62 -8.61 -9.61
C LEU A 285 -11.53 -7.75 -10.50
N GLY A 286 -10.96 -6.99 -11.43
CA GLY A 286 -11.70 -6.22 -12.42
C GLY A 286 -12.57 -7.12 -13.32
N VAL A 287 -12.05 -8.26 -13.75
CA VAL A 287 -12.81 -9.25 -14.52
C VAL A 287 -13.96 -9.85 -13.69
N VAL A 288 -13.72 -10.14 -12.40
CA VAL A 288 -14.76 -10.60 -11.47
C VAL A 288 -15.85 -9.53 -11.30
N ALA A 289 -15.45 -8.27 -11.08
CA ALA A 289 -16.36 -7.15 -10.95
C ALA A 289 -17.22 -6.96 -12.23
N ALA A 290 -16.58 -7.00 -13.39
CA ALA A 290 -17.25 -6.88 -14.70
C ALA A 290 -18.30 -7.97 -14.93
N ARG A 291 -18.03 -9.21 -14.52
CA ARG A 291 -18.98 -10.33 -14.64
C ARG A 291 -20.13 -10.23 -13.64
N SER A 292 -19.84 -9.77 -12.43
CA SER A 292 -20.83 -9.70 -11.33
C SER A 292 -21.83 -8.56 -11.50
N PHE A 293 -21.41 -7.42 -12.08
CA PHE A 293 -22.21 -6.19 -12.17
C PHE A 293 -22.60 -5.79 -13.60
N ARG A 294 -22.48 -6.69 -14.55
CA ARG A 294 -22.66 -6.43 -15.99
C ARG A 294 -24.03 -5.87 -16.38
N ARG A 295 -25.05 -6.04 -15.54
CA ARG A 295 -26.45 -5.61 -15.80
C ARG A 295 -26.81 -4.28 -15.11
N GLU A 296 -25.89 -3.67 -14.41
CA GLU A 296 -26.11 -2.41 -13.71
C GLU A 296 -25.91 -1.20 -14.62
N HIS A 297 -26.47 -0.07 -14.24
CA HIS A 297 -26.17 1.20 -14.92
C HIS A 297 -24.70 1.59 -14.69
N LEU A 298 -24.06 2.17 -15.74
CA LEU A 298 -22.64 2.56 -15.68
C LEU A 298 -22.31 3.43 -14.45
N LEU A 299 -23.19 4.39 -14.09
CA LEU A 299 -23.00 5.23 -12.91
C LEU A 299 -22.98 4.42 -11.60
N HIS A 300 -23.88 3.42 -11.48
CA HIS A 300 -23.91 2.56 -10.29
C HIS A 300 -22.65 1.68 -10.23
N GLN A 301 -22.20 1.12 -11.34
CA GLN A 301 -20.96 0.35 -11.39
C GLN A 301 -19.74 1.19 -11.06
N THR A 302 -19.68 2.44 -11.56
CA THR A 302 -18.61 3.39 -11.17
C THR A 302 -18.64 3.69 -9.68
N ALA A 303 -19.80 4.00 -9.12
CA ALA A 303 -19.96 4.25 -7.70
C ALA A 303 -19.56 3.04 -6.82
N GLN A 304 -19.90 1.82 -7.25
CA GLN A 304 -19.45 0.58 -6.60
C GLN A 304 -17.94 0.42 -6.64
N GLY A 305 -17.33 0.67 -7.80
CA GLY A 305 -15.87 0.58 -7.98
C GLY A 305 -15.13 1.62 -7.13
N VAL A 306 -15.61 2.86 -7.11
CA VAL A 306 -15.05 3.93 -6.28
C VAL A 306 -15.16 3.59 -4.79
N LEU A 307 -16.35 3.13 -4.34
CA LEU A 307 -16.54 2.71 -2.95
C LEU A 307 -15.63 1.54 -2.59
N ALA A 308 -15.50 0.54 -3.47
CA ALA A 308 -14.58 -0.58 -3.28
C ALA A 308 -13.13 -0.12 -3.16
N SER A 309 -12.70 0.84 -3.99
CA SER A 309 -11.36 1.43 -3.94
C SER A 309 -11.11 2.18 -2.63
N VAL A 310 -12.09 2.97 -2.15
CA VAL A 310 -12.01 3.68 -0.86
C VAL A 310 -11.91 2.69 0.30
N ILE A 311 -12.68 1.60 0.29
CA ILE A 311 -12.63 0.56 1.31
C ILE A 311 -11.25 -0.12 1.29
N THR A 312 -10.78 -0.52 0.11
CA THR A 312 -9.47 -1.16 -0.06
C THR A 312 -8.36 -0.24 0.45
N ALA A 313 -8.38 1.04 0.07
CA ALA A 313 -7.41 2.03 0.52
C ALA A 313 -7.43 2.22 2.04
N SER A 314 -8.62 2.40 2.63
CA SER A 314 -8.77 2.65 4.07
C SER A 314 -8.34 1.44 4.90
N VAL A 315 -8.74 0.24 4.50
CA VAL A 315 -8.35 -1.00 5.21
C VAL A 315 -6.86 -1.26 5.06
N THR A 316 -6.30 -1.05 3.86
CA THR A 316 -4.85 -1.20 3.61
C THR A 316 -4.06 -0.18 4.42
N ALA A 317 -4.45 1.09 4.44
CA ALA A 317 -3.79 2.13 5.24
C ALA A 317 -3.78 1.80 6.73
N LEU A 318 -4.93 1.36 7.27
CA LEU A 318 -5.05 0.94 8.66
C LEU A 318 -4.19 -0.28 8.96
N TRP A 319 -4.17 -1.26 8.06
CA TRP A 319 -3.36 -2.46 8.19
C TRP A 319 -1.86 -2.14 8.16
N MET A 320 -1.39 -1.32 7.21
CA MET A 320 0.00 -0.86 7.14
C MET A 320 0.39 -0.07 8.39
N TRP A 321 -0.48 0.84 8.85
CA TRP A 321 -0.24 1.61 10.07
C TRP A 321 -0.13 0.70 11.31
N SER A 322 -1.00 -0.29 11.45
CA SER A 322 -0.95 -1.24 12.57
C SER A 322 0.30 -2.12 12.55
N ALA A 323 0.94 -2.30 11.40
CA ALA A 323 2.15 -3.07 11.20
C ALA A 323 3.44 -2.26 11.37
N THR A 324 3.35 -0.96 11.66
CA THR A 324 4.52 -0.14 12.04
C THR A 324 4.91 -0.41 13.47
N MET A 325 6.22 -0.43 13.74
CA MET A 325 6.80 -0.71 15.04
C MET A 325 7.83 0.36 15.41
N SER A 326 8.10 0.48 16.72
CA SER A 326 9.21 1.22 17.29
C SER A 326 9.83 0.37 18.39
N MET A 327 11.13 0.12 18.31
CA MET A 327 11.88 -0.70 19.27
C MET A 327 13.11 0.03 19.85
N GLY A 328 13.17 1.34 19.65
CA GLY A 328 14.32 2.12 20.09
C GLY A 328 14.13 3.63 19.89
N SER A 329 15.07 4.40 20.42
CA SER A 329 15.02 5.87 20.40
C SER A 329 15.68 6.49 19.17
N VAL A 330 16.58 5.79 18.49
CA VAL A 330 17.37 6.34 17.36
C VAL A 330 17.10 5.54 16.09
N ARG A 331 17.91 4.54 15.83
CA ARG A 331 17.87 3.77 14.59
C ARG A 331 16.63 2.89 14.44
N LEU A 332 16.14 2.33 15.55
CA LEU A 332 14.96 1.45 15.59
C LEU A 332 13.68 2.20 15.98
N SER A 333 13.67 3.53 15.89
CA SER A 333 12.49 4.35 16.18
C SER A 333 11.34 4.15 15.19
N VAL A 334 11.65 3.75 13.95
CA VAL A 334 10.66 3.44 12.93
C VAL A 334 11.04 2.16 12.21
N MET A 335 10.17 1.15 12.29
CA MET A 335 10.25 -0.11 11.56
C MET A 335 8.90 -0.42 10.93
N GLY A 336 8.90 -1.07 9.76
CA GLY A 336 7.68 -1.52 9.10
C GLY A 336 7.39 -0.85 7.77
N PRO A 337 6.17 -1.02 7.25
CA PRO A 337 5.75 -0.47 5.97
C PRO A 337 5.82 1.05 5.94
N ARG A 338 6.18 1.62 4.81
CA ARG A 338 6.02 3.04 4.53
C ARG A 338 4.54 3.32 4.23
N VAL A 339 3.73 3.57 5.26
CA VAL A 339 2.26 3.54 5.23
C VAL A 339 1.66 4.26 4.02
N GLY A 340 2.05 5.53 3.79
CA GLY A 340 1.54 6.32 2.66
C GLY A 340 1.91 5.71 1.30
N TRP A 341 3.18 5.39 1.10
CA TRP A 341 3.67 4.83 -0.15
C TRP A 341 3.15 3.42 -0.42
N ALA A 342 3.09 2.55 0.58
CA ALA A 342 2.56 1.20 0.44
C ALA A 342 1.06 1.22 0.13
N THR A 343 0.29 2.09 0.79
CA THR A 343 -1.14 2.24 0.50
C THR A 343 -1.36 2.77 -0.91
N LEU A 344 -0.63 3.82 -1.31
CA LEU A 344 -0.74 4.40 -2.65
C LEU A 344 -0.38 3.37 -3.72
N ALA A 345 0.73 2.66 -3.57
CA ALA A 345 1.16 1.63 -4.52
C ALA A 345 0.08 0.55 -4.68
N LEU A 346 -0.40 -0.04 -3.58
CA LEU A 346 -1.43 -1.08 -3.62
C LEU A 346 -2.76 -0.59 -4.19
N VAL A 347 -3.14 0.67 -3.97
CA VAL A 347 -4.32 1.27 -4.60
C VAL A 347 -4.13 1.38 -6.11
N LEU A 348 -2.97 1.86 -6.57
CA LEU A 348 -2.65 2.00 -7.99
C LEU A 348 -2.52 0.64 -8.69
N GLU A 349 -2.03 -0.37 -7.99
CA GLU A 349 -1.76 -1.70 -8.55
C GLU A 349 -2.98 -2.64 -8.49
N ILE A 350 -3.88 -2.46 -7.52
CA ILE A 350 -5.04 -3.34 -7.33
C ILE A 350 -6.34 -2.60 -7.63
N ALA A 351 -6.63 -1.51 -6.91
CA ALA A 351 -7.92 -0.85 -7.00
C ALA A 351 -8.13 -0.16 -8.35
N LEU A 352 -7.10 0.52 -8.87
CA LEU A 352 -7.18 1.20 -10.15
C LEU A 352 -7.36 0.23 -11.34
N PRO A 353 -6.56 -0.84 -11.52
CA PRO A 353 -6.80 -1.83 -12.56
C PRO A 353 -8.16 -2.52 -12.42
N THR A 354 -8.61 -2.80 -11.19
CA THR A 354 -9.95 -3.34 -10.93
C THR A 354 -11.02 -2.42 -11.50
N LEU A 355 -10.94 -1.12 -11.21
CA LEU A 355 -11.89 -0.12 -11.69
C LEU A 355 -11.83 0.03 -13.22
N ILE A 356 -10.63 0.13 -13.79
CA ILE A 356 -10.42 0.28 -15.23
C ILE A 356 -11.05 -0.90 -16.00
N ILE A 357 -10.74 -2.14 -15.62
CA ILE A 357 -11.27 -3.32 -16.29
C ILE A 357 -12.80 -3.41 -16.14
N ALA A 358 -13.32 -3.14 -14.94
CA ALA A 358 -14.75 -3.17 -14.70
C ALA A 358 -15.51 -2.17 -15.61
N LEU A 359 -14.96 -0.96 -15.78
CA LEU A 359 -15.56 0.09 -16.61
C LEU A 359 -15.33 -0.15 -18.12
N ALA A 360 -14.12 -0.55 -18.52
CA ALA A 360 -13.77 -0.78 -19.92
C ALA A 360 -14.58 -1.92 -20.56
N THR A 361 -14.93 -2.93 -19.77
CA THR A 361 -15.71 -4.10 -20.22
C THR A 361 -17.23 -3.91 -20.10
N HIS A 362 -17.69 -2.74 -19.60
CA HIS A 362 -19.12 -2.47 -19.50
C HIS A 362 -19.76 -2.33 -20.88
N PRO A 363 -20.97 -2.91 -21.12
CA PRO A 363 -21.63 -2.86 -22.45
C PRO A 363 -21.80 -1.44 -23.00
N THR A 364 -22.17 -0.48 -22.15
CA THR A 364 -22.32 0.93 -22.56
C THR A 364 -21.00 1.55 -22.99
N THR A 365 -19.90 1.27 -22.27
CA THR A 365 -18.56 1.76 -22.63
C THR A 365 -18.11 1.16 -23.97
N LEU A 366 -18.32 -0.15 -24.17
CA LEU A 366 -18.01 -0.82 -25.42
C LEU A 366 -18.83 -0.28 -26.60
N ALA A 367 -20.12 0.04 -26.37
CA ALA A 367 -20.96 0.67 -27.39
C ALA A 367 -20.44 2.06 -27.78
N LEU A 368 -20.09 2.91 -26.79
CA LEU A 368 -19.53 4.25 -27.03
C LEU A 368 -18.18 4.19 -27.77
N LEU A 369 -17.32 3.23 -27.42
CA LEU A 369 -16.05 3.01 -28.10
C LEU A 369 -16.26 2.52 -29.54
N GLY A 370 -17.25 1.63 -29.77
CA GLY A 370 -17.65 1.16 -31.11
C GLY A 370 -18.17 2.28 -32.00
N GLU A 371 -19.03 3.16 -31.48
CA GLU A 371 -19.50 4.34 -32.19
C GLU A 371 -18.36 5.33 -32.48
N GLY A 372 -17.46 5.56 -31.53
CA GLY A 372 -16.29 6.42 -31.73
C GLY A 372 -15.37 5.88 -32.83
N ALA A 373 -15.04 4.58 -32.78
CA ALA A 373 -14.26 3.92 -33.81
C ALA A 373 -14.91 3.98 -35.18
N GLY A 374 -16.26 3.82 -35.26
CA GLY A 374 -17.03 3.97 -36.47
C GLY A 374 -16.92 5.38 -37.06
N ARG A 375 -16.98 6.44 -36.24
CA ARG A 375 -16.83 7.84 -36.70
C ARG A 375 -15.44 8.08 -37.26
N VAL A 376 -14.38 7.68 -36.56
CA VAL A 376 -13.00 7.84 -37.03
C VAL A 376 -12.74 7.11 -38.34
N ARG A 377 -13.30 5.89 -38.48
CA ARG A 377 -13.20 5.14 -39.72
C ARG A 377 -13.92 5.83 -40.85
N ASN A 378 -15.15 6.32 -40.62
CA ASN A 378 -15.96 7.01 -41.66
C ASN A 378 -15.27 8.35 -42.07
N GLU A 379 -14.70 9.09 -41.12
CA GLU A 379 -13.92 10.29 -41.44
C GLU A 379 -12.67 9.96 -42.25
N GLY A 380 -11.96 8.89 -41.85
CA GLY A 380 -10.79 8.42 -42.59
C GLY A 380 -11.14 7.97 -44.05
N GLU A 381 -12.27 7.30 -44.24
CA GLU A 381 -12.77 6.92 -45.57
C GLU A 381 -13.19 8.17 -46.38
N ALA A 382 -13.84 9.16 -45.73
CA ALA A 382 -14.21 10.41 -46.37
C ALA A 382 -12.96 11.22 -46.81
N LEU A 383 -11.93 11.27 -46.01
CA LEU A 383 -10.66 11.91 -46.33
C LEU A 383 -9.97 11.22 -47.52
N ARG A 384 -9.92 9.88 -47.51
CA ARG A 384 -9.38 9.10 -48.62
C ARG A 384 -10.17 9.32 -49.93
N ARG A 385 -11.50 9.39 -49.90
CA ARG A 385 -12.31 9.73 -51.05
C ARG A 385 -12.04 11.12 -51.60
N ARG A 386 -11.93 12.13 -50.70
CA ARG A 386 -11.56 13.51 -51.09
C ARG A 386 -10.15 13.58 -51.69
N ALA A 387 -9.20 12.82 -51.18
CA ALA A 387 -7.86 12.72 -51.71
C ALA A 387 -7.86 12.07 -53.11
N ALA A 388 -8.63 10.98 -53.30
CA ALA A 388 -8.79 10.34 -54.59
C ALA A 388 -9.49 11.22 -55.64
N GLU A 389 -10.51 11.99 -55.21
CA GLU A 389 -11.20 12.96 -56.10
C GLU A 389 -10.27 14.13 -56.51
N ARG A 390 -9.38 14.59 -55.59
CA ARG A 390 -8.35 15.59 -55.93
C ARG A 390 -7.32 15.02 -56.89
N ALA A 391 -6.84 13.82 -56.65
CA ALA A 391 -5.90 13.16 -57.54
C ALA A 391 -6.50 12.92 -58.97
N SER A 392 -7.74 12.54 -59.05
CA SER A 392 -8.44 12.37 -60.35
C SER A 392 -8.64 13.70 -61.09
N ARG A 393 -8.92 14.81 -60.39
CA ARG A 393 -8.98 16.14 -60.98
C ARG A 393 -7.64 16.63 -61.52
N VAL A 394 -6.57 16.41 -60.73
CA VAL A 394 -5.22 16.75 -61.17
C VAL A 394 -4.80 15.92 -62.38
N GLY A 395 -5.11 14.63 -62.40
CA GLY A 395 -4.90 13.77 -63.57
C GLY A 395 -5.70 14.19 -64.79
N ALA A 396 -6.98 14.61 -64.62
CA ALA A 396 -7.78 15.12 -65.72
C ALA A 396 -7.30 16.45 -66.30
N THR A 397 -6.79 17.36 -65.40
CA THR A 397 -6.16 18.61 -65.87
C THR A 397 -4.83 18.38 -66.56
N ALA A 398 -4.03 17.39 -66.18
CA ALA A 398 -2.81 17.01 -66.82
C ALA A 398 -3.10 16.38 -68.22
N SER A 399 -4.10 15.51 -68.33
CA SER A 399 -4.52 14.93 -69.61
C SER A 399 -5.06 15.96 -70.59
N SER A 400 -5.84 16.94 -70.11
CA SER A 400 -6.31 18.04 -70.99
C SER A 400 -5.19 19.01 -71.38
N ALA A 401 -4.15 19.17 -70.63
CA ALA A 401 -2.96 19.93 -70.97
C ALA A 401 -2.11 19.20 -72.05
N ASP A 402 -1.99 17.88 -71.91
CA ASP A 402 -1.30 17.04 -72.91
C ASP A 402 -2.06 17.01 -74.26
N GLU A 403 -3.41 16.95 -74.25
CA GLU A 403 -4.22 17.07 -75.44
C GLU A 403 -4.12 18.47 -76.11
N ALA A 404 -4.08 19.54 -75.33
CA ALA A 404 -3.87 20.90 -75.82
C ALA A 404 -2.44 21.11 -76.39
N TRP A 405 -1.42 20.44 -75.83
CA TRP A 405 -0.07 20.43 -76.40
C TRP A 405 0.00 19.63 -77.69
N ALA A 406 -0.69 18.51 -77.81
CA ALA A 406 -0.75 17.70 -79.04
C ALA A 406 -1.43 18.45 -80.17
N GLU A 407 -2.50 19.20 -79.91
CA GLU A 407 -3.26 20.00 -80.88
C GLU A 407 -2.48 21.25 -81.29
N ALA A 408 -1.60 21.81 -80.47
CA ALA A 408 -0.73 22.94 -80.79
C ALA A 408 0.56 22.56 -81.56
N SER A 409 0.80 21.25 -81.74
CA SER A 409 2.00 20.72 -82.40
C SER A 409 1.73 20.21 -83.83
N ASP A 410 0.64 20.63 -84.49
CA ASP A 410 0.41 20.31 -85.88
C ASP A 410 1.32 21.18 -86.77
N PRO A 411 2.24 20.62 -87.58
CA PRO A 411 3.23 21.38 -88.34
C PRO A 411 2.65 21.90 -89.67
N ALA A 412 2.08 23.09 -89.65
CA ALA A 412 1.78 23.79 -90.86
C ALA A 412 2.75 24.92 -91.09
N GLU A 413 3.55 24.70 -92.13
CA GLU A 413 4.31 25.70 -92.96
C GLU A 413 5.47 26.50 -92.32
N VAL A 414 6.64 26.06 -92.79
CA VAL A 414 7.89 26.74 -92.75
C VAL A 414 7.83 28.10 -93.50
N GLY A 415 8.10 29.14 -92.79
CA GLY A 415 8.50 30.47 -93.34
C GLY A 415 9.84 30.89 -92.71
N ASP A 416 10.90 30.84 -93.50
CA ASP A 416 12.21 31.41 -93.18
C ASP A 416 12.10 32.84 -92.72
N ALA A 417 12.66 33.17 -91.56
CA ALA A 417 13.22 34.50 -91.26
C ALA A 417 14.18 34.38 -90.08
N ASP A 418 15.46 34.56 -90.43
CA ASP A 418 16.60 35.05 -89.73
C ASP A 418 16.59 35.34 -88.19
N ALA A 419 17.60 34.70 -87.60
CA ALA A 419 18.60 35.18 -86.67
C ALA A 419 18.32 36.51 -85.91
N ASP A 420 18.33 36.46 -84.62
CA ASP A 420 19.33 37.15 -83.75
C ASP A 420 18.84 37.15 -82.29
N ALA A 421 19.79 36.76 -81.41
CA ALA A 421 20.01 37.23 -80.06
C ALA A 421 18.81 37.11 -79.04
N ASP A 422 18.98 36.39 -78.01
CA ASP A 422 19.66 36.82 -76.77
C ASP A 422 19.62 35.74 -75.69
N GLU A 423 20.71 35.39 -75.13
CA GLU A 423 20.97 34.77 -73.87
C GLU A 423 20.45 35.69 -72.77
N ALA A 424 19.33 35.35 -72.13
CA ALA A 424 18.99 35.81 -70.79
C ALA A 424 17.73 35.03 -70.28
N GLY A 425 17.92 34.16 -69.31
CA GLY A 425 16.78 33.57 -68.59
C GLY A 425 16.92 32.14 -68.08
N ALA A 426 18.14 31.68 -67.80
CA ALA A 426 18.34 30.36 -67.17
C ALA A 426 18.90 30.40 -65.77
N GLU A 427 18.66 31.47 -65.01
CA GLU A 427 19.17 31.56 -63.60
C GLU A 427 18.11 31.69 -62.50
N ASP A 428 16.81 31.64 -62.81
CA ASP A 428 15.77 31.86 -61.77
C ASP A 428 14.96 30.63 -61.39
N LEU A 429 15.41 29.44 -61.68
CA LEU A 429 14.68 28.17 -61.30
C LEU A 429 15.42 27.27 -60.33
N GLU A 430 16.62 27.64 -59.84
CA GLU A 430 17.35 26.89 -58.81
C GLU A 430 17.23 27.49 -57.39
N ALA A 431 16.51 28.60 -57.17
CA ALA A 431 16.41 29.26 -55.88
C ALA A 431 15.17 28.88 -55.06
N ALA A 432 14.35 27.93 -55.52
CA ALA A 432 13.12 27.52 -54.83
C ALA A 432 13.12 26.10 -54.25
N ALA A 433 14.25 25.40 -54.30
CA ALA A 433 14.37 24.01 -53.80
C ALA A 433 15.13 23.89 -52.47
N ASP A 434 15.75 24.96 -51.95
CA ASP A 434 16.57 24.90 -50.72
C ASP A 434 15.97 25.60 -49.48
N ALA A 435 14.68 25.83 -49.43
CA ALA A 435 14.01 26.53 -48.31
C ALA A 435 13.19 25.66 -47.38
N ASP A 436 13.22 24.34 -47.49
CA ASP A 436 12.35 23.45 -46.69
C ASP A 436 13.06 22.34 -45.89
N GLU A 437 14.40 22.52 -45.68
CA GLU A 437 15.23 21.55 -44.94
C GLU A 437 16.07 22.17 -43.81
N GLN A 438 15.62 23.28 -43.17
CA GLN A 438 16.27 23.86 -42.00
C GLN A 438 15.25 24.32 -40.95
N ASP A 439 14.52 23.39 -40.34
CA ASP A 439 13.82 23.61 -39.05
C ASP A 439 13.47 22.28 -38.34
N ALA A 440 14.46 21.44 -38.12
CA ALA A 440 14.36 20.32 -37.18
C ALA A 440 15.75 20.00 -36.65
N ASP A 441 16.24 20.76 -35.66
CA ASP A 441 17.21 20.35 -34.64
C ASP A 441 17.72 21.59 -33.89
N GLU A 442 16.89 22.13 -32.97
CA GLU A 442 17.41 22.90 -31.83
C GLU A 442 16.63 22.47 -30.59
N VAL A 443 17.16 21.41 -29.94
CA VAL A 443 16.92 21.11 -28.53
C VAL A 443 17.87 22.00 -27.74
N PRO A 444 17.38 22.87 -26.84
CA PRO A 444 18.27 23.63 -25.98
C PRO A 444 18.88 22.69 -24.94
N GLU A 445 20.17 22.47 -25.04
CA GLU A 445 21.02 21.96 -23.95
C GLU A 445 21.01 23.01 -22.83
N ASP A 446 20.25 22.71 -21.75
CA ASP A 446 20.35 23.42 -20.50
C ASP A 446 21.62 22.95 -19.78
N THR A 447 22.72 23.63 -20.05
CA THR A 447 23.95 23.55 -19.28
C THR A 447 23.77 24.34 -17.99
N SER A 448 23.33 23.65 -16.92
CA SER A 448 23.51 24.14 -15.56
C SER A 448 24.97 23.98 -15.15
N GLU A 449 25.76 25.03 -15.35
CA GLU A 449 27.00 25.24 -14.61
C GLU A 449 26.72 25.33 -13.12
N THR A 450 26.91 24.21 -12.42
CA THR A 450 27.02 24.20 -10.95
C THR A 450 28.37 24.71 -10.57
N THR A 451 28.43 25.96 -10.17
CA THR A 451 29.63 26.62 -9.68
C THR A 451 30.21 25.90 -8.47
N ALA A 452 31.51 25.71 -8.49
CA ALA A 452 32.36 25.04 -7.49
C ALA A 452 32.49 25.78 -6.13
N GLU A 453 31.52 26.59 -5.74
CA GLU A 453 31.51 27.33 -4.47
C GLU A 453 30.70 26.64 -3.35
N ASP A 454 29.81 25.68 -3.66
CA ASP A 454 29.02 24.97 -2.63
C ASP A 454 29.70 23.75 -2.02
N ALA A 455 30.90 23.39 -2.46
CA ALA A 455 31.67 22.26 -1.90
C ALA A 455 32.65 22.69 -0.77
N ALA A 456 32.86 23.97 -0.55
CA ALA A 456 33.80 24.47 0.47
C ALA A 456 33.18 24.68 1.84
N ASP A 457 31.85 24.81 1.94
CA ASP A 457 31.15 25.06 3.22
C ASP A 457 30.78 23.79 4.00
N ILE A 458 30.93 22.61 3.42
CA ILE A 458 30.64 21.33 4.12
C ILE A 458 31.86 20.77 4.85
N GLU A 459 33.09 21.14 4.47
CA GLU A 459 34.32 20.72 5.14
C GLU A 459 34.68 21.58 6.37
N ALA A 460 34.13 22.78 6.50
CA ALA A 460 34.41 23.68 7.63
C ALA A 460 33.61 23.35 8.93
N VAL A 461 32.52 22.58 8.81
CA VAL A 461 31.68 22.20 9.99
C VAL A 461 32.16 20.91 10.67
N GLN A 462 33.03 20.12 10.04
CA GLN A 462 33.57 18.88 10.60
C GLN A 462 34.91 19.04 11.35
N ALA A 463 35.54 20.21 11.30
CA ALA A 463 36.85 20.46 11.98
C ALA A 463 36.76 21.13 13.34
N GLU A 464 35.58 21.50 13.85
CA GLU A 464 35.43 22.14 15.16
C GLU A 464 34.94 21.21 16.30
N GLY A 465 34.82 19.88 16.05
CA GLY A 465 34.32 18.89 17.01
C GLY A 465 35.37 18.18 17.87
N ASP A 466 36.66 18.32 17.60
CA ASP A 466 37.72 17.54 18.26
C ASP A 466 38.74 18.35 19.06
N ALA A 467 38.35 19.48 19.64
CA ALA A 467 39.18 20.19 20.62
C ALA A 467 38.68 19.92 22.06
N GLU A 468 38.94 18.73 22.59
CA GLU A 468 38.82 18.44 24.02
C GLU A 468 39.92 19.16 24.81
N ASP A 469 39.49 20.02 25.74
CA ASP A 469 40.27 20.78 26.68
C ASP A 469 41.09 19.84 27.63
N PRO A 470 42.42 19.97 27.73
CA PRO A 470 43.26 19.07 28.52
C PRO A 470 43.14 19.22 30.05
N GLU A 471 42.34 20.14 30.59
CA GLU A 471 42.25 20.36 32.07
C GLU A 471 41.30 19.38 32.79
N THR A 472 40.46 18.63 32.11
CA THR A 472 39.52 17.70 32.77
C THR A 472 40.11 16.31 33.10
N LYS A 473 41.37 16.03 32.76
CA LYS A 473 42.05 14.75 33.04
C LYS A 473 42.79 14.68 34.39
N ALA A 474 42.95 15.80 35.06
CA ALA A 474 43.71 15.84 36.33
C ALA A 474 42.89 15.51 37.58
N THR A 475 41.57 15.60 37.56
CA THR A 475 40.70 15.46 38.75
C THR A 475 40.13 14.06 38.98
N ARG A 476 40.42 13.08 38.11
CA ARG A 476 39.89 11.71 38.24
C ARG A 476 40.85 10.66 38.79
N ARG A 477 42.02 11.08 39.30
CA ARG A 477 43.04 10.16 39.83
C ARG A 477 43.22 10.21 41.38
N GLU A 478 42.48 11.03 42.09
CA GLU A 478 42.60 11.13 43.55
C GLU A 478 41.43 10.57 44.37
N GLY A 479 40.57 9.75 43.80
CA GLY A 479 39.40 9.19 44.51
C GLY A 479 39.36 7.66 44.65
N LEU A 480 40.51 6.97 44.66
CA LEU A 480 40.58 5.53 44.93
C LEU A 480 41.81 5.24 45.83
N ASN A 481 41.61 5.41 47.13
CA ASN A 481 42.26 4.66 48.20
C ASN A 481 41.24 4.38 49.30
#